data_708c58a474c06ef184ff59e31497726a
#
_entry.id   708c58a474c06ef184ff59e31497726a
#
_cell.length_a   1.000
_cell.length_b   1.000
_cell.length_c   1.000
_cell.angle_alpha   90.00
_cell.angle_beta   90.00
_cell.angle_gamma   90.00
#
_symmetry.space_group_name_H-M   'P 1'
#
loop_
_entity.id
_entity.type
_entity.pdbx_description
1 polymer ?
#
loop_
_entity_poly.entity_id
_entity_poly.type
_entity_poly.pdbx_seq_one_letter_code
_entity_poly.pdbx_strand_id
1 'polypeptide(L)'
;DETLIVSFGGSLGARPINEVVAQLAAWEKEKPGRRIRHIHATGKAGAAPFARMMQEQHVQPDENFEVREYIEDMPALLAAADLVISRSGALTLAELEAVGRASILIPSPYVAENHQYYNALELQKAGAAIVLEEKDLTAARLIELIDGLCAEPGKLRVMGQMAKRLAEPHSLDKITKKLLEIAG
;
A
#
# COMPACT_ATOMS: atom_id res chain seq x y z
N ASP A 1 21.30 3.06 -0.97
CA ASP A 1 20.05 2.97 -1.74
C ASP A 1 18.90 3.40 -0.82
N GLU A 2 17.99 4.22 -1.36
CA GLU A 2 16.79 4.71 -0.67
C GLU A 2 15.61 3.82 -1.01
N THR A 3 14.75 3.51 -0.03
CA THR A 3 13.51 2.75 -0.23
C THR A 3 12.32 3.70 -0.19
N LEU A 4 11.57 3.82 -1.29
CA LEU A 4 10.34 4.60 -1.34
C LEU A 4 9.14 3.75 -0.92
N ILE A 5 8.54 4.12 0.21
CA ILE A 5 7.30 3.55 0.72
C ILE A 5 6.14 4.49 0.37
N VAL A 6 5.05 3.95 -0.15
CA VAL A 6 3.81 4.68 -0.37
C VAL A 6 2.69 4.01 0.42
N SER A 7 1.99 4.77 1.27
CA SER A 7 0.90 4.21 2.06
C SER A 7 -0.40 5.02 1.94
N PHE A 8 -1.53 4.33 1.88
CA PHE A 8 -2.85 4.95 1.78
C PHE A 8 -3.99 4.00 2.14
N GLY A 9 -5.09 4.57 2.60
CA GLY A 9 -6.30 3.82 2.97
C GLY A 9 -7.45 3.90 1.95
N GLY A 10 -7.18 4.38 0.73
CA GLY A 10 -8.20 4.75 -0.27
C GLY A 10 -8.57 6.23 -0.20
N SER A 11 -9.49 6.70 -1.06
CA SER A 11 -9.85 8.12 -1.21
C SER A 11 -10.40 8.78 0.06
N LEU A 12 -11.12 8.03 0.89
CA LEU A 12 -11.64 8.52 2.17
C LEU A 12 -10.63 8.36 3.32
N GLY A 13 -9.57 7.59 3.10
CA GLY A 13 -8.63 7.17 4.13
C GLY A 13 -9.10 5.95 4.91
N ALA A 14 -8.22 5.40 5.73
CA ALA A 14 -8.52 4.31 6.65
C ALA A 14 -7.90 4.63 8.01
N ARG A 15 -8.74 4.89 9.00
CA ARG A 15 -8.29 5.29 10.33
C ARG A 15 -7.27 4.32 10.94
N PRO A 16 -7.45 2.98 10.90
CA PRO A 16 -6.46 2.06 11.46
C PRO A 16 -5.08 2.14 10.77
N ILE A 17 -5.07 2.35 9.45
CA ILE A 17 -3.81 2.54 8.70
C ILE A 17 -3.14 3.85 9.13
N ASN A 18 -3.91 4.94 9.19
CA ASN A 18 -3.39 6.24 9.61
C ASN A 18 -2.80 6.19 11.04
N GLU A 19 -3.48 5.55 11.99
CA GLU A 19 -3.01 5.40 13.39
C GLU A 19 -1.66 4.69 13.46
N VAL A 20 -1.50 3.61 12.71
CA VAL A 20 -0.25 2.83 12.70
C VAL A 20 0.86 3.55 11.94
N VAL A 21 0.54 4.24 10.84
CA VAL A 21 1.53 4.99 10.06
C VAL A 21 2.05 6.20 10.83
N ALA A 22 1.25 6.86 11.66
CA ALA A 22 1.73 7.92 12.52
C ALA A 22 2.79 7.44 13.54
N GLN A 23 2.61 6.22 14.08
CA GLN A 23 3.61 5.58 14.96
C GLN A 23 4.84 5.11 14.18
N LEU A 24 4.64 4.62 12.95
CA LEU A 24 5.72 4.21 12.04
C LEU A 24 6.63 5.40 11.70
N ALA A 25 6.07 6.58 11.49
CA ALA A 25 6.83 7.79 11.19
C ALA A 25 7.84 8.15 12.29
N ALA A 26 7.50 7.92 13.56
CA ALA A 26 8.42 8.12 14.67
C ALA A 26 9.61 7.15 14.61
N TRP A 27 9.33 5.89 14.33
CA TRP A 27 10.37 4.86 14.17
C TRP A 27 11.27 5.12 12.94
N GLU A 28 10.69 5.51 11.80
CA GLU A 28 11.46 5.82 10.58
C GLU A 28 12.46 6.95 10.82
N LYS A 29 12.06 7.97 11.60
CA LYS A 29 12.89 9.11 11.94
C LYS A 29 14.07 8.76 12.86
N GLU A 30 13.89 7.79 13.74
CA GLU A 30 14.90 7.38 14.71
C GLU A 30 15.89 6.33 14.17
N LYS A 31 15.62 5.74 12.99
CA LYS A 31 16.40 4.60 12.50
C LYS A 31 17.65 5.03 11.75
N PRO A 32 18.85 4.94 12.36
CA PRO A 32 20.09 5.27 11.68
C PRO A 32 20.42 4.22 10.60
N GLY A 33 20.89 4.67 9.44
CA GLY A 33 21.52 3.83 8.44
C GLY A 33 20.64 3.27 7.34
N ARG A 34 19.32 3.44 7.38
CA ARG A 34 18.44 3.19 6.23
C ARG A 34 17.80 4.49 5.77
N ARG A 35 17.91 4.74 4.47
CA ARG A 35 17.17 5.84 3.85
C ARG A 35 15.79 5.30 3.44
N ILE A 36 14.79 5.54 4.27
CA ILE A 36 13.39 5.36 3.92
C ILE A 36 12.84 6.74 3.57
N ARG A 37 12.23 6.83 2.41
CA ARG A 37 11.35 7.93 2.04
C ARG A 37 9.93 7.41 2.05
N HIS A 38 9.05 8.01 2.82
CA HIS A 38 7.69 7.57 2.97
C HIS A 38 6.70 8.67 2.55
N ILE A 39 5.78 8.37 1.66
CA ILE A 39 4.69 9.26 1.26
C ILE A 39 3.38 8.63 1.73
N HIS A 40 2.69 9.30 2.65
CA HIS A 40 1.44 8.83 3.21
C HIS A 40 0.26 9.68 2.76
N ALA A 41 -0.81 9.05 2.23
CA ALA A 41 -2.07 9.71 1.97
C ALA A 41 -3.10 9.36 3.04
N THR A 42 -3.50 10.38 3.80
CA THR A 42 -4.42 10.24 4.94
C THR A 42 -5.87 10.01 4.51
N GLY A 43 -6.22 10.40 3.28
CA GLY A 43 -7.58 10.56 2.83
C GLY A 43 -8.24 11.82 3.42
N LYS A 44 -9.30 12.29 2.76
CA LYS A 44 -9.97 13.56 3.09
C LYS A 44 -10.44 13.63 4.56
N ALA A 45 -11.02 12.57 5.08
CA ALA A 45 -11.50 12.53 6.46
C ALA A 45 -10.36 12.32 7.48
N GLY A 46 -9.20 11.85 7.05
CA GLY A 46 -8.07 11.48 7.89
C GLY A 46 -7.08 12.61 8.18
N ALA A 47 -7.05 13.69 7.41
CA ALA A 47 -6.00 14.70 7.47
C ALA A 47 -5.86 15.37 8.85
N ALA A 48 -6.94 15.92 9.41
CA ALA A 48 -6.88 16.58 10.70
C ALA A 48 -6.63 15.60 11.88
N PRO A 49 -7.26 14.40 11.95
CA PRO A 49 -6.89 13.39 12.95
C PRO A 49 -5.42 12.97 12.84
N PHE A 50 -4.91 12.73 11.64
CA PHE A 50 -3.52 12.31 11.42
C PHE A 50 -2.52 13.38 11.91
N ALA A 51 -2.77 14.65 11.61
CA ALA A 51 -1.93 15.74 12.10
C ALA A 51 -1.83 15.78 13.63
N ARG A 52 -2.92 15.49 14.36
CA ARG A 52 -2.90 15.37 15.82
C ARG A 52 -2.07 14.17 16.29
N MET A 53 -2.25 13.01 15.65
CA MET A 53 -1.48 11.80 15.97
C MET A 53 0.03 12.03 15.78
N MET A 54 0.44 12.73 14.71
CA MET A 54 1.83 13.10 14.47
C MET A 54 2.36 14.02 15.59
N GLN A 55 1.56 14.98 16.04
CA GLN A 55 1.93 15.86 17.18
C GLN A 55 2.11 15.07 18.48
N GLU A 56 1.21 14.11 18.76
CA GLU A 56 1.29 13.22 19.93
C GLU A 56 2.54 12.33 19.88
N GLN A 57 3.00 11.93 18.70
CA GLN A 57 4.25 11.21 18.49
C GLN A 57 5.49 12.13 18.45
N HIS A 58 5.33 13.45 18.61
CA HIS A 58 6.39 14.45 18.49
C HIS A 58 7.14 14.41 17.15
N VAL A 59 6.46 14.02 16.08
CA VAL A 59 7.00 13.94 14.73
C VAL A 59 6.38 15.02 13.85
N GLN A 60 7.21 15.64 13.03
CA GLN A 60 6.79 16.57 11.99
C GLN A 60 7.13 15.97 10.62
N PRO A 61 6.28 16.14 9.60
CA PRO A 61 6.64 15.82 8.22
C PRO A 61 7.93 16.54 7.82
N ASP A 62 8.74 15.87 7.01
CA ASP A 62 10.00 16.38 6.49
C ASP A 62 10.25 15.82 5.07
N GLU A 63 11.46 15.96 4.53
CA GLU A 63 11.84 15.46 3.21
C GLU A 63 11.79 13.92 3.09
N ASN A 64 11.87 13.21 4.21
CA ASN A 64 11.83 11.75 4.26
C ASN A 64 10.44 11.20 4.58
N PHE A 65 9.59 11.99 5.25
CA PHE A 65 8.21 11.61 5.57
C PHE A 65 7.23 12.68 5.12
N GLU A 66 6.63 12.47 3.95
CA GLU A 66 5.67 13.39 3.33
C GLU A 66 4.23 12.95 3.61
N VAL A 67 3.40 13.90 4.02
CA VAL A 67 1.96 13.66 4.28
C VAL A 67 1.13 14.41 3.25
N ARG A 68 0.23 13.71 2.60
CA ARG A 68 -0.75 14.26 1.65
C ARG A 68 -2.17 13.92 2.10
N GLU A 69 -3.12 14.78 1.81
CA GLU A 69 -4.53 14.43 1.95
C GLU A 69 -4.94 13.42 0.87
N TYR A 70 -4.51 13.67 -0.35
CA TYR A 70 -4.80 12.85 -1.52
C TYR A 70 -3.58 12.82 -2.46
N ILE A 71 -3.43 11.73 -3.20
CA ILE A 71 -2.40 11.57 -4.23
C ILE A 71 -3.07 11.72 -5.60
N GLU A 72 -2.84 12.85 -6.26
CA GLU A 72 -3.42 13.11 -7.58
C GLU A 72 -2.74 12.29 -8.67
N ASP A 73 -1.43 12.09 -8.55
CA ASP A 73 -0.60 11.37 -9.50
C ASP A 73 -0.27 9.95 -8.99
N MET A 74 -1.30 9.19 -8.61
CA MET A 74 -1.16 7.83 -8.07
C MET A 74 -0.40 6.90 -9.03
N PRO A 75 -0.66 6.86 -10.35
CA PRO A 75 0.06 5.95 -11.24
C PRO A 75 1.57 6.18 -11.28
N ALA A 76 2.01 7.43 -11.32
CA ALA A 76 3.44 7.75 -11.32
C ALA A 76 4.08 7.44 -9.97
N LEU A 77 3.38 7.74 -8.87
CA LEU A 77 3.89 7.45 -7.54
C LEU A 77 3.99 5.94 -7.27
N LEU A 78 3.00 5.15 -7.67
CA LEU A 78 3.05 3.70 -7.59
C LEU A 78 4.18 3.14 -8.47
N ALA A 79 4.39 3.70 -9.66
CA ALA A 79 5.49 3.29 -10.54
C ALA A 79 6.88 3.60 -9.95
N ALA A 80 7.00 4.59 -9.07
CA ALA A 80 8.24 4.94 -8.40
C ALA A 80 8.45 4.17 -7.08
N ALA A 81 7.38 3.72 -6.43
CA ALA A 81 7.44 3.06 -5.13
C ALA A 81 8.23 1.73 -5.16
N ASP A 82 8.92 1.42 -4.08
CA ASP A 82 9.51 0.10 -3.84
C ASP A 82 8.55 -0.79 -3.06
N LEU A 83 7.80 -0.22 -2.13
CA LEU A 83 6.82 -0.91 -1.29
C LEU A 83 5.54 -0.07 -1.17
N VAL A 84 4.40 -0.72 -1.33
CA VAL A 84 3.08 -0.09 -1.15
C VAL A 84 2.36 -0.71 0.03
N ILE A 85 1.79 0.13 0.91
CA ILE A 85 0.98 -0.29 2.06
C ILE A 85 -0.43 0.26 1.85
N SER A 86 -1.42 -0.62 1.65
CA SER A 86 -2.75 -0.15 1.30
C SER A 86 -3.87 -1.12 1.64
N ARG A 87 -5.12 -0.67 1.48
CA ARG A 87 -6.28 -1.56 1.37
C ARG A 87 -6.18 -2.40 0.08
N SER A 88 -6.86 -3.53 0.06
CA SER A 88 -6.88 -4.48 -1.06
C SER A 88 -8.16 -4.40 -1.90
N GLY A 89 -8.58 -3.18 -2.22
CA GLY A 89 -9.65 -2.96 -3.20
C GLY A 89 -9.22 -3.39 -4.60
N ALA A 90 -10.16 -3.91 -5.40
CA ALA A 90 -9.87 -4.48 -6.71
C ALA A 90 -9.09 -3.52 -7.65
N LEU A 91 -9.45 -2.23 -7.65
CA LEU A 91 -8.74 -1.23 -8.46
C LEU A 91 -7.29 -1.08 -8.01
N THR A 92 -7.04 -0.95 -6.71
CA THR A 92 -5.68 -0.84 -6.15
C THR A 92 -4.84 -2.07 -6.51
N LEU A 93 -5.41 -3.28 -6.41
CA LEU A 93 -4.69 -4.51 -6.77
C LEU A 93 -4.33 -4.52 -8.26
N ALA A 94 -5.28 -4.18 -9.13
CA ALA A 94 -5.03 -4.08 -10.56
C ALA A 94 -3.93 -3.04 -10.90
N GLU A 95 -3.88 -1.91 -10.19
CA GLU A 95 -2.82 -0.92 -10.33
C GLU A 95 -1.46 -1.48 -9.87
N LEU A 96 -1.40 -2.14 -8.70
CA LEU A 96 -0.17 -2.77 -8.18
C LEU A 96 0.36 -3.85 -9.12
N GLU A 97 -0.52 -4.67 -9.66
CA GLU A 97 -0.20 -5.68 -10.67
C GLU A 97 0.31 -5.02 -11.95
N ALA A 98 -0.38 -3.99 -12.44
CA ALA A 98 -0.02 -3.29 -13.68
C ALA A 98 1.36 -2.65 -13.59
N VAL A 99 1.73 -2.05 -12.46
CA VAL A 99 3.07 -1.43 -12.28
C VAL A 99 4.10 -2.43 -11.75
N GLY A 100 3.69 -3.59 -11.21
CA GLY A 100 4.57 -4.62 -10.66
C GLY A 100 5.24 -4.19 -9.36
N ARG A 101 4.45 -3.89 -8.32
CA ARG A 101 4.99 -3.42 -7.02
C ARG A 101 4.73 -4.39 -5.88
N ALA A 102 5.74 -4.52 -5.02
CA ALA A 102 5.60 -5.24 -3.77
C ALA A 102 4.61 -4.53 -2.85
N SER A 103 3.82 -5.27 -2.10
CA SER A 103 2.83 -4.66 -1.21
C SER A 103 2.65 -5.38 0.12
N ILE A 104 2.29 -4.61 1.15
CA ILE A 104 1.65 -5.06 2.37
C ILE A 104 0.19 -4.65 2.27
N LEU A 105 -0.69 -5.62 2.17
CA LEU A 105 -2.12 -5.41 1.98
C LEU A 105 -2.87 -5.57 3.30
N ILE A 106 -3.66 -4.57 3.64
CA ILE A 106 -4.46 -4.51 4.87
C ILE A 106 -5.94 -4.52 4.47
N PRO A 107 -6.55 -5.71 4.31
CA PRO A 107 -7.95 -5.83 3.92
C PRO A 107 -8.88 -5.13 4.90
N SER A 108 -9.91 -4.45 4.38
CA SER A 108 -10.98 -3.92 5.23
C SER A 108 -11.91 -5.05 5.68
N PRO A 109 -12.17 -5.20 6.99
CA PRO A 109 -13.13 -6.20 7.49
C PRO A 109 -14.59 -5.79 7.29
N TYR A 110 -14.85 -4.55 6.86
CA TYR A 110 -16.21 -3.97 6.77
C TYR A 110 -16.80 -4.02 5.36
N VAL A 111 -16.22 -4.83 4.48
CA VAL A 111 -16.70 -4.99 3.11
C VAL A 111 -17.54 -6.27 2.96
N ALA A 112 -18.53 -6.25 2.05
CA ALA A 112 -19.38 -7.40 1.79
C ALA A 112 -18.54 -8.66 1.47
N GLU A 113 -18.95 -9.81 1.99
CA GLU A 113 -18.34 -11.11 1.72
C GLU A 113 -16.81 -11.18 1.92
N ASN A 114 -16.25 -10.24 2.70
CA ASN A 114 -14.81 -10.15 2.96
C ASN A 114 -13.95 -10.18 1.67
N HIS A 115 -14.49 -9.64 0.56
CA HIS A 115 -13.86 -9.74 -0.74
C HIS A 115 -12.43 -9.16 -0.79
N GLN A 116 -12.14 -8.10 0.00
CA GLN A 116 -10.79 -7.54 0.05
C GLN A 116 -9.77 -8.56 0.59
N TYR A 117 -10.14 -9.35 1.57
CA TYR A 117 -9.28 -10.38 2.12
C TYR A 117 -8.97 -11.47 1.09
N TYR A 118 -9.99 -11.98 0.41
CA TYR A 118 -9.78 -13.01 -0.62
C TYR A 118 -8.96 -12.50 -1.80
N ASN A 119 -9.21 -11.28 -2.24
CA ASN A 119 -8.42 -10.65 -3.30
C ASN A 119 -6.94 -10.51 -2.89
N ALA A 120 -6.67 -10.06 -1.66
CA ALA A 120 -5.31 -9.94 -1.13
C ALA A 120 -4.58 -11.30 -1.04
N LEU A 121 -5.32 -12.36 -0.67
CA LEU A 121 -4.76 -13.73 -0.60
C LEU A 121 -4.24 -14.24 -1.95
N GLU A 122 -4.85 -13.85 -3.06
CA GLU A 122 -4.36 -14.27 -4.39
C GLU A 122 -2.97 -13.67 -4.68
N LEU A 123 -2.74 -12.39 -4.32
CA LEU A 123 -1.42 -11.78 -4.45
C LEU A 123 -0.42 -12.41 -3.47
N GLN A 124 -0.84 -12.73 -2.26
CA GLN A 124 0.02 -13.41 -1.28
C GLN A 124 0.43 -14.81 -1.74
N LYS A 125 -0.51 -15.61 -2.25
CA LYS A 125 -0.21 -16.95 -2.81
C LYS A 125 0.77 -16.89 -3.97
N ALA A 126 0.69 -15.85 -4.78
CA ALA A 126 1.63 -15.60 -5.88
C ALA A 126 3.00 -15.08 -5.39
N GLY A 127 3.16 -14.76 -4.11
CA GLY A 127 4.37 -14.15 -3.57
C GLY A 127 4.55 -12.67 -3.93
N ALA A 128 3.46 -11.99 -4.31
CA ALA A 128 3.43 -10.59 -4.72
C ALA A 128 3.17 -9.63 -3.55
N ALA A 129 2.54 -10.11 -2.49
CA ALA A 129 2.14 -9.31 -1.34
C ALA A 129 2.30 -10.07 -0.01
N ILE A 130 2.32 -9.31 1.08
CA ILE A 130 2.05 -9.80 2.43
C ILE A 130 0.68 -9.32 2.84
N VAL A 131 -0.17 -10.21 3.34
CA VAL A 131 -1.48 -9.84 3.90
C VAL A 131 -1.35 -9.68 5.41
N LEU A 132 -1.74 -8.51 5.91
CA LEU A 132 -1.83 -8.18 7.33
C LEU A 132 -3.28 -7.83 7.65
N GLU A 133 -3.99 -8.71 8.34
CA GLU A 133 -5.37 -8.43 8.73
C GLU A 133 -5.45 -7.26 9.70
N GLU A 134 -6.52 -6.45 9.61
CA GLU A 134 -6.68 -5.25 10.45
C GLU A 134 -6.67 -5.57 11.95
N LYS A 135 -7.14 -6.75 12.37
CA LYS A 135 -7.09 -7.20 13.77
C LYS A 135 -5.67 -7.39 14.32
N ASP A 136 -4.72 -7.66 13.44
CA ASP A 136 -3.30 -7.90 13.77
C ASP A 136 -2.43 -6.68 13.43
N LEU A 137 -3.05 -5.59 12.95
CA LEU A 137 -2.37 -4.37 12.55
C LEU A 137 -1.90 -3.59 13.77
N THR A 138 -0.59 -3.62 14.01
CA THR A 138 0.10 -2.80 15.01
C THR A 138 1.34 -2.17 14.39
N ALA A 139 1.83 -1.07 14.97
CA ALA A 139 3.07 -0.44 14.53
C ALA A 139 4.25 -1.42 14.60
N ALA A 140 4.37 -2.16 15.70
CA ALA A 140 5.44 -3.16 15.88
C ALA A 140 5.41 -4.23 14.77
N ARG A 141 4.22 -4.74 14.42
CA ARG A 141 4.08 -5.74 13.36
C ARG A 141 4.39 -5.18 11.97
N LEU A 142 3.95 -3.96 11.69
CA LEU A 142 4.23 -3.31 10.41
C LEU A 142 5.73 -3.01 10.27
N ILE A 143 6.37 -2.52 11.34
CA ILE A 143 7.82 -2.29 11.41
C ILE A 143 8.60 -3.59 11.14
N GLU A 144 8.23 -4.69 11.80
CA GLU A 144 8.86 -6.00 11.60
C GLU A 144 8.79 -6.43 10.13
N LEU A 145 7.62 -6.26 9.49
CA LEU A 145 7.43 -6.62 8.08
C LEU A 145 8.27 -5.74 7.15
N ILE A 146 8.27 -4.44 7.36
CA ILE A 146 9.07 -3.49 6.56
C ILE A 146 10.56 -3.81 6.71
N ASP A 147 11.02 -4.00 7.95
CA ASP A 147 12.42 -4.34 8.22
C ASP A 147 12.84 -5.63 7.54
N GLY A 148 12.02 -6.69 7.66
CA GLY A 148 12.29 -7.97 7.03
C GLY A 148 12.33 -7.87 5.49
N LEU A 149 11.42 -7.10 4.89
CA LEU A 149 11.39 -6.88 3.45
C LEU A 149 12.60 -6.07 2.96
N CYS A 150 12.96 -5.02 3.67
CA CYS A 150 14.09 -4.15 3.30
C CYS A 150 15.46 -4.75 3.65
N ALA A 151 15.54 -5.75 4.54
CA ALA A 151 16.80 -6.40 4.90
C ALA A 151 17.32 -7.36 3.83
N GLU A 152 16.43 -7.91 3.00
CA GLU A 152 16.77 -8.87 1.96
C GLU A 152 16.97 -8.18 0.61
N PRO A 153 18.21 -8.08 0.08
CA PRO A 153 18.46 -7.45 -1.21
C PRO A 153 17.63 -8.09 -2.33
N GLY A 154 16.87 -7.27 -3.03
CA GLY A 154 16.09 -7.71 -4.19
C GLY A 154 14.73 -8.36 -3.85
N LYS A 155 14.37 -8.57 -2.59
CA LYS A 155 13.08 -9.17 -2.19
C LYS A 155 11.90 -8.37 -2.70
N LEU A 156 11.87 -7.05 -2.48
CA LEU A 156 10.84 -6.17 -3.00
C LEU A 156 10.72 -6.27 -4.53
N ARG A 157 11.86 -6.33 -5.22
CA ARG A 157 11.88 -6.49 -6.68
C ARG A 157 11.27 -7.82 -7.12
N VAL A 158 11.58 -8.91 -6.43
CA VAL A 158 11.02 -10.24 -6.73
C VAL A 158 9.51 -10.23 -6.50
N MET A 159 9.04 -9.69 -5.38
CA MET A 159 7.60 -9.54 -5.11
C MET A 159 6.90 -8.70 -6.19
N GLY A 160 7.50 -7.59 -6.61
CA GLY A 160 6.98 -6.77 -7.70
C GLY A 160 6.90 -7.52 -9.03
N GLN A 161 7.90 -8.35 -9.35
CA GLN A 161 7.85 -9.21 -10.55
C GLN A 161 6.70 -10.23 -10.47
N MET A 162 6.42 -10.78 -9.28
CA MET A 162 5.28 -11.66 -9.09
C MET A 162 3.95 -10.92 -9.26
N ALA A 163 3.82 -9.71 -8.72
CA ALA A 163 2.66 -8.85 -8.97
C ALA A 163 2.45 -8.61 -10.47
N LYS A 164 3.51 -8.25 -11.19
CA LYS A 164 3.45 -8.01 -12.64
C LYS A 164 2.96 -9.19 -13.46
N ARG A 165 3.22 -10.42 -13.02
CA ARG A 165 2.76 -11.65 -13.70
C ARG A 165 1.26 -11.88 -13.55
N LEU A 166 0.63 -11.32 -12.52
CA LEU A 166 -0.82 -11.39 -12.32
C LEU A 166 -1.59 -10.38 -13.17
N ALA A 167 -0.89 -9.35 -13.67
CA ALA A 167 -1.53 -8.30 -14.46
C ALA A 167 -2.27 -8.86 -15.67
N GLU A 168 -3.50 -8.40 -15.87
CA GLU A 168 -4.34 -8.68 -17.04
C GLU A 168 -4.38 -7.47 -17.99
N PRO A 169 -3.31 -7.24 -18.79
CA PRO A 169 -3.15 -6.02 -19.58
C PRO A 169 -4.22 -5.83 -20.67
N HIS A 170 -4.92 -6.91 -21.03
CA HIS A 170 -5.96 -6.90 -22.07
C HIS A 170 -7.36 -7.12 -21.51
N SER A 171 -7.59 -6.84 -20.21
CA SER A 171 -8.89 -7.05 -19.58
C SER A 171 -10.01 -6.26 -20.28
N LEU A 172 -9.76 -4.99 -20.63
CA LEU A 172 -10.73 -4.15 -21.34
C LEU A 172 -11.07 -4.70 -22.72
N ASP A 173 -10.06 -5.14 -23.49
CA ASP A 173 -10.27 -5.74 -24.82
C ASP A 173 -11.08 -7.04 -24.73
N LYS A 174 -10.78 -7.87 -23.72
CA LYS A 174 -11.53 -9.12 -23.45
C LYS A 174 -12.99 -8.82 -23.11
N ILE A 175 -13.25 -7.84 -22.25
CA ILE A 175 -14.61 -7.42 -21.87
C ILE A 175 -15.34 -6.85 -23.10
N THR A 176 -14.72 -5.94 -23.84
CA THR A 176 -15.32 -5.33 -25.04
C THR A 176 -15.68 -6.40 -26.06
N LYS A 177 -14.77 -7.34 -26.35
CA LYS A 177 -15.02 -8.44 -27.25
C LYS A 177 -16.22 -9.29 -26.79
N LYS A 178 -16.26 -9.61 -25.48
CA LYS A 178 -17.37 -10.41 -24.92
C LYS A 178 -18.71 -9.68 -24.99
N LEU A 179 -18.74 -8.38 -24.74
CA LEU A 179 -19.94 -7.57 -24.89
C LEU A 179 -20.45 -7.54 -26.32
N LEU A 180 -19.54 -7.40 -27.31
CA LEU A 180 -19.90 -7.44 -28.74
C LEU A 180 -20.43 -8.81 -29.16
N GLU A 181 -19.87 -9.90 -28.63
CA GLU A 181 -20.39 -11.27 -28.88
C GLU A 181 -21.81 -11.48 -28.31
N ILE A 182 -22.18 -10.82 -27.23
CA ILE A 182 -23.51 -10.93 -26.58
C ILE A 182 -24.53 -10.01 -27.26
N ALA A 183 -24.08 -8.87 -27.79
CA ALA A 183 -24.93 -7.86 -28.41
C ALA A 183 -25.22 -8.11 -29.90
N GLY A 184 -24.51 -8.99 -30.57
CA GLY A 184 -24.71 -9.36 -31.98
C GLY A 184 -25.39 -10.67 -32.14
#